data_4f6b1df2130f6fd2d84212a9a12f1bd7
#
_entry.id   4f6b1df2130f6fd2d84212a9a12f1bd7
#
_cell.length_a   1.000
_cell.length_b   1.000
_cell.length_c   1.000
_cell.angle_alpha   90.00
_cell.angle_beta   90.00
_cell.angle_gamma   90.00
#
_symmetry.space_group_name_H-M   'P 1'
#
loop_
_entity.id
_entity.type
_entity.pdbx_description
1 polymer ?
#
loop_
_entity_poly.entity_id
_entity_poly.type
_entity_poly.pdbx_seq_one_letter_code
_entity_poly.pdbx_strand_id
1 'polypeptide(L)'
;ADLEHEIRETLQIEPVSAAEVAELKPDATTPSITEVEAKIERIKAERERLGSVNLLAEQELREVDDQHQKLIGERDDLVEAIRRLRQGIHSLNHEARERLLTSFQTVNENFKKLFAELFGGGAAELQLIESEDPLEAGLEIMAKPPGKKPATLSLLSGGEQALTALALIFAVFLTNPAPICVLDEVDAPLDDYNVERFCNLLDEMTRSTDTRFVIITHNPITMARMNRLYGVTMAERGVSQLVSVDLQGAVKLREAS
;
A
#
# COMPACT_ATOMS: atom_id res chain seq x y z
N ALA A 1 -38.98 6.05 81.81
CA ALA A 1 -37.51 6.02 81.88
C ALA A 1 -36.91 4.87 81.04
N ASP A 2 -37.33 3.64 81.22
CA ASP A 2 -36.74 2.48 80.48
C ASP A 2 -37.08 2.51 78.99
N LEU A 3 -38.30 2.81 78.63
CA LEU A 3 -38.78 2.84 77.25
C LEU A 3 -38.13 4.04 76.45
N GLU A 4 -37.91 5.14 77.12
CA GLU A 4 -37.23 6.31 76.55
C GLU A 4 -35.75 6.03 76.29
N HIS A 5 -35.13 5.25 77.16
CA HIS A 5 -33.73 4.82 77.00
C HIS A 5 -33.61 3.81 75.84
N GLU A 6 -34.50 2.88 75.73
CA GLU A 6 -34.55 1.86 74.68
C GLU A 6 -34.81 2.49 73.30
N ILE A 7 -35.66 3.54 73.19
CA ILE A 7 -35.88 4.29 71.95
C ILE A 7 -34.60 5.02 71.52
N ARG A 8 -33.85 5.63 72.43
CA ARG A 8 -32.62 6.32 72.14
C ARG A 8 -31.53 5.37 71.69
N GLU A 9 -31.36 4.23 72.32
CA GLU A 9 -30.33 3.26 71.96
C GLU A 9 -30.62 2.51 70.66
N THR A 10 -31.88 2.09 70.48
CA THR A 10 -32.24 1.22 69.37
C THR A 10 -32.52 2.00 68.09
N LEU A 11 -33.17 3.18 68.21
CA LEU A 11 -33.59 3.97 67.03
C LEU A 11 -32.72 5.19 66.79
N GLN A 12 -31.85 5.57 67.74
CA GLN A 12 -30.99 6.77 67.66
C GLN A 12 -31.78 8.08 67.47
N ILE A 13 -33.03 8.14 67.96
CA ILE A 13 -33.90 9.31 67.87
C ILE A 13 -34.38 9.72 69.27
N GLU A 14 -34.78 11.00 69.39
CA GLU A 14 -35.38 11.48 70.67
C GLU A 14 -36.79 10.86 70.85
N PRO A 15 -37.14 10.47 72.07
CA PRO A 15 -38.44 9.81 72.33
C PRO A 15 -39.67 10.62 71.93
N VAL A 16 -39.58 11.96 71.94
CA VAL A 16 -40.63 12.86 71.53
C VAL A 16 -40.96 12.77 70.03
N SER A 17 -39.93 12.49 69.19
CA SER A 17 -40.09 12.35 67.73
C SER A 17 -40.42 10.91 67.28
N ALA A 18 -40.44 9.94 68.19
CA ALA A 18 -40.73 8.56 67.85
C ALA A 18 -42.15 8.38 67.25
N ALA A 19 -43.13 9.14 67.71
CA ALA A 19 -44.48 9.13 67.17
C ALA A 19 -44.57 9.71 65.74
N GLU A 20 -43.73 10.73 65.40
CA GLU A 20 -43.67 11.30 64.07
C GLU A 20 -42.98 10.34 63.08
N VAL A 21 -41.87 9.70 63.51
CA VAL A 21 -41.17 8.69 62.71
C VAL A 21 -42.05 7.45 62.48
N ALA A 22 -42.90 7.11 63.44
CA ALA A 22 -43.87 6.03 63.29
C ALA A 22 -45.13 6.44 62.51
N GLU A 23 -45.21 7.69 62.02
CA GLU A 23 -46.37 8.23 61.28
C GLU A 23 -47.71 8.12 62.07
N LEU A 24 -47.63 8.16 63.40
CA LEU A 24 -48.82 8.09 64.24
C LEU A 24 -49.54 9.42 64.28
N LYS A 25 -50.77 9.49 63.80
CA LYS A 25 -51.60 10.68 63.90
C LYS A 25 -52.08 10.89 65.36
N PRO A 26 -52.17 12.15 65.86
CA PRO A 26 -52.53 12.46 67.23
C PRO A 26 -53.87 11.86 67.71
N ASP A 27 -54.80 11.62 66.80
CA ASP A 27 -56.14 11.06 67.08
C ASP A 27 -56.35 9.60 66.65
N ALA A 28 -55.26 8.92 66.26
CA ALA A 28 -55.36 7.49 65.87
C ALA A 28 -55.40 6.60 67.14
N THR A 29 -56.33 5.68 67.17
CA THR A 29 -56.29 4.60 68.17
C THR A 29 -55.00 3.83 68.00
N THR A 30 -54.19 3.81 69.06
CA THR A 30 -52.90 3.10 69.09
C THR A 30 -53.17 1.61 68.77
N PRO A 31 -52.49 1.07 67.73
CA PRO A 31 -52.69 -0.36 67.43
C PRO A 31 -52.27 -1.21 68.57
N SER A 32 -52.94 -2.35 68.71
CA SER A 32 -52.61 -3.29 69.78
C SER A 32 -51.18 -3.84 69.61
N ILE A 33 -50.52 -4.17 70.73
CA ILE A 33 -49.14 -4.69 70.68
C ILE A 33 -49.09 -5.93 69.77
N THR A 34 -50.09 -6.76 69.80
CA THR A 34 -50.20 -7.98 69.00
C THR A 34 -50.32 -7.67 67.48
N GLU A 35 -50.96 -6.59 67.10
CA GLU A 35 -50.99 -6.13 65.66
C GLU A 35 -49.65 -5.56 65.18
N VAL A 36 -48.96 -4.85 66.06
CA VAL A 36 -47.63 -4.33 65.73
C VAL A 36 -46.61 -5.45 65.65
N GLU A 37 -46.63 -6.40 66.54
CA GLU A 37 -45.72 -7.57 66.51
C GLU A 37 -46.02 -8.44 65.28
N ALA A 38 -47.25 -8.67 64.91
CA ALA A 38 -47.60 -9.40 63.68
C ALA A 38 -47.07 -8.64 62.42
N LYS A 39 -47.16 -7.33 62.42
CA LYS A 39 -46.65 -6.51 61.31
C LYS A 39 -45.13 -6.54 61.23
N ILE A 40 -44.42 -6.50 62.37
CA ILE A 40 -42.96 -6.62 62.43
C ILE A 40 -42.51 -7.97 61.91
N GLU A 41 -43.12 -9.07 62.35
CA GLU A 41 -42.82 -10.41 61.93
C GLU A 41 -43.05 -10.58 60.43
N ARG A 42 -44.14 -9.99 59.90
CA ARG A 42 -44.42 -10.03 58.47
C ARG A 42 -43.33 -9.25 57.68
N ILE A 43 -42.93 -8.05 58.11
CA ILE A 43 -41.88 -7.27 57.47
C ILE A 43 -40.51 -7.99 57.53
N LYS A 44 -40.22 -8.63 58.68
CA LYS A 44 -39.00 -9.45 58.82
C LYS A 44 -39.02 -10.64 57.84
N ALA A 45 -40.12 -11.37 57.72
CA ALA A 45 -40.25 -12.45 56.81
C ALA A 45 -40.18 -12.03 55.32
N GLU A 46 -40.75 -10.85 54.97
CA GLU A 46 -40.61 -10.24 53.64
C GLU A 46 -39.16 -9.83 53.38
N ARG A 47 -38.45 -9.25 54.33
CA ARG A 47 -37.04 -8.92 54.23
C ARG A 47 -36.15 -10.13 54.02
N GLU A 48 -36.39 -11.22 54.78
CA GLU A 48 -35.64 -12.48 54.62
C GLU A 48 -35.92 -13.13 53.28
N ARG A 49 -37.15 -13.04 52.77
CA ARG A 49 -37.52 -13.57 51.45
C ARG A 49 -36.85 -12.78 50.30
N LEU A 50 -36.61 -11.49 50.48
CA LEU A 50 -35.87 -10.69 49.50
C LEU A 50 -34.37 -11.01 49.46
N GLY A 51 -33.86 -11.66 50.55
CA GLY A 51 -32.43 -11.98 50.65
C GLY A 51 -31.53 -10.74 50.84
N SER A 52 -30.26 -10.91 50.55
CA SER A 52 -29.31 -9.79 50.57
C SER A 52 -29.53 -8.88 49.36
N VAL A 53 -30.14 -7.74 49.60
CA VAL A 53 -30.33 -6.72 48.57
C VAL A 53 -29.00 -5.96 48.35
N ASN A 54 -28.46 -5.97 47.14
CA ASN A 54 -27.33 -5.13 46.79
C ASN A 54 -27.81 -3.69 46.64
N LEU A 55 -27.51 -2.84 47.63
CA LEU A 55 -27.91 -1.44 47.63
C LEU A 55 -27.15 -0.61 46.58
N LEU A 56 -26.04 -1.15 46.07
CA LEU A 56 -25.24 -0.53 44.99
C LEU A 56 -25.65 -1.00 43.60
N ALA A 57 -26.58 -1.95 43.48
CA ALA A 57 -26.95 -2.56 42.19
C ALA A 57 -27.40 -1.54 41.14
N GLU A 58 -28.10 -0.48 41.55
CA GLU A 58 -28.55 0.57 40.66
C GLU A 58 -27.37 1.41 40.13
N GLN A 59 -26.40 1.68 40.98
CA GLN A 59 -25.19 2.41 40.61
C GLN A 59 -24.32 1.54 39.69
N GLU A 60 -24.08 0.29 40.07
CA GLU A 60 -23.32 -0.66 39.23
C GLU A 60 -23.99 -0.86 37.87
N LEU A 61 -25.31 -0.92 37.80
CA LEU A 61 -26.07 -1.05 36.57
C LEU A 61 -25.83 0.19 35.66
N ARG A 62 -25.89 1.40 36.21
CA ARG A 62 -25.65 2.63 35.48
C ARG A 62 -24.22 2.66 34.93
N GLU A 63 -23.23 2.32 35.76
CA GLU A 63 -21.82 2.28 35.33
C GLU A 63 -21.59 1.26 34.21
N VAL A 64 -22.21 0.08 34.27
CA VAL A 64 -22.14 -0.94 33.22
C VAL A 64 -22.88 -0.50 31.95
N ASP A 65 -24.03 0.17 32.09
CA ASP A 65 -24.79 0.65 30.93
C ASP A 65 -24.03 1.78 30.20
N ASP A 66 -23.42 2.72 30.96
CA ASP A 66 -22.59 3.76 30.40
C ASP A 66 -21.37 3.19 29.65
N GLN A 67 -20.71 2.18 30.24
CA GLN A 67 -19.60 1.46 29.58
C GLN A 67 -20.08 0.75 28.32
N HIS A 68 -21.23 0.08 28.38
CA HIS A 68 -21.83 -0.62 27.27
C HIS A 68 -22.17 0.35 26.10
N GLN A 69 -22.79 1.49 26.40
CA GLN A 69 -23.11 2.52 25.41
C GLN A 69 -21.84 3.08 24.75
N LYS A 70 -20.80 3.33 25.54
CA LYS A 70 -19.49 3.78 25.03
C LYS A 70 -18.87 2.75 24.09
N LEU A 71 -18.86 1.47 24.48
CA LEU A 71 -18.32 0.38 23.66
C LEU A 71 -19.11 0.18 22.36
N ILE A 72 -20.44 0.34 22.40
CA ILE A 72 -21.26 0.31 21.18
C ILE A 72 -20.87 1.46 20.25
N GLY A 73 -20.73 2.68 20.77
CA GLY A 73 -20.30 3.83 19.97
C GLY A 73 -18.93 3.61 19.33
N GLU A 74 -17.95 3.17 20.10
CA GLU A 74 -16.60 2.85 19.59
C GLU A 74 -16.63 1.74 18.53
N ARG A 75 -17.45 0.69 18.74
CA ARG A 75 -17.64 -0.39 17.75
C ARG A 75 -18.21 0.16 16.44
N ASP A 76 -19.25 0.98 16.53
CA ASP A 76 -19.94 1.51 15.34
C ASP A 76 -19.03 2.45 14.55
N ASP A 77 -18.24 3.28 15.23
CA ASP A 77 -17.20 4.13 14.62
C ASP A 77 -16.13 3.29 13.90
N LEU A 78 -15.66 2.21 14.53
CA LEU A 78 -14.70 1.29 13.92
C LEU A 78 -15.27 0.56 12.70
N VAL A 79 -16.51 0.08 12.77
CA VAL A 79 -17.19 -0.57 11.64
C VAL A 79 -17.33 0.39 10.47
N GLU A 80 -17.71 1.65 10.72
CA GLU A 80 -17.81 2.66 9.67
C GLU A 80 -16.42 3.01 9.09
N ALA A 81 -15.40 3.15 9.92
CA ALA A 81 -14.03 3.37 9.47
C ALA A 81 -13.52 2.22 8.57
N ILE A 82 -13.76 0.97 8.97
CA ILE A 82 -13.43 -0.23 8.18
C ILE A 82 -14.17 -0.21 6.84
N ARG A 83 -15.45 0.14 6.84
CA ARG A 83 -16.25 0.25 5.61
C ARG A 83 -15.66 1.26 4.64
N ARG A 84 -15.32 2.46 5.12
CA ARG A 84 -14.70 3.53 4.32
C ARG A 84 -13.33 3.10 3.76
N LEU A 85 -12.49 2.47 4.59
CA LEU A 85 -11.19 1.97 4.15
C LEU A 85 -11.33 0.90 3.07
N ARG A 86 -12.24 -0.05 3.22
CA ARG A 86 -12.51 -1.09 2.21
C ARG A 86 -12.99 -0.49 0.89
N GLN A 87 -13.86 0.51 0.93
CA GLN A 87 -14.29 1.23 -0.27
C GLN A 87 -13.13 1.95 -0.95
N GLY A 88 -12.27 2.63 -0.17
CA GLY A 88 -11.06 3.28 -0.68
C GLY A 88 -10.10 2.30 -1.36
N ILE A 89 -9.83 1.17 -0.72
CA ILE A 89 -8.97 0.11 -1.28
C ILE A 89 -9.58 -0.44 -2.58
N HIS A 90 -10.90 -0.70 -2.60
CA HIS A 90 -11.57 -1.19 -3.81
C HIS A 90 -11.45 -0.21 -4.97
N SER A 91 -11.68 1.09 -4.71
CA SER A 91 -11.54 2.15 -5.74
C SER A 91 -10.11 2.26 -6.25
N LEU A 92 -9.12 2.25 -5.35
CA LEU A 92 -7.69 2.30 -5.72
C LEU A 92 -7.27 1.08 -6.53
N ASN A 93 -7.69 -0.12 -6.14
CA ASN A 93 -7.38 -1.34 -6.88
C ASN A 93 -8.02 -1.34 -8.28
N HIS A 94 -9.23 -0.83 -8.41
CA HIS A 94 -9.89 -0.70 -9.71
C HIS A 94 -9.11 0.24 -10.64
N GLU A 95 -8.79 1.44 -10.16
CA GLU A 95 -7.99 2.41 -10.91
C GLU A 95 -6.58 1.88 -11.25
N ALA A 96 -5.95 1.19 -10.31
CA ALA A 96 -4.64 0.58 -10.52
C ALA A 96 -4.66 -0.48 -11.62
N ARG A 97 -5.72 -1.35 -11.65
CA ARG A 97 -5.89 -2.35 -12.71
C ARG A 97 -6.07 -1.71 -14.08
N GLU A 98 -6.90 -0.70 -14.20
CA GLU A 98 -7.13 0.00 -15.47
C GLU A 98 -5.85 0.66 -15.99
N ARG A 99 -5.14 1.36 -15.11
CA ARG A 99 -3.86 2.01 -15.45
C ARG A 99 -2.80 0.99 -15.85
N LEU A 100 -2.69 -0.11 -15.08
CA LEU A 100 -1.73 -1.18 -15.37
C LEU A 100 -2.01 -1.81 -16.73
N LEU A 101 -3.26 -2.20 -17.02
CA LEU A 101 -3.62 -2.81 -18.30
C LEU A 101 -3.39 -1.87 -19.48
N THR A 102 -3.73 -0.59 -19.34
CA THR A 102 -3.49 0.41 -20.39
C THR A 102 -2.00 0.58 -20.65
N SER A 103 -1.20 0.72 -19.59
CA SER A 103 0.26 0.84 -19.71
C SER A 103 0.88 -0.45 -20.27
N PHE A 104 0.41 -1.62 -19.84
CA PHE A 104 0.86 -2.92 -20.33
C PHE A 104 0.63 -3.05 -21.84
N GLN A 105 -0.56 -2.68 -22.33
CA GLN A 105 -0.85 -2.70 -23.76
C GLN A 105 0.10 -1.81 -24.56
N THR A 106 0.32 -0.57 -24.11
CA THR A 106 1.24 0.36 -24.77
C THR A 106 2.67 -0.17 -24.77
N VAL A 107 3.15 -0.69 -23.65
CA VAL A 107 4.49 -1.29 -23.55
C VAL A 107 4.61 -2.52 -24.46
N ASN A 108 3.60 -3.37 -24.48
CA ASN A 108 3.59 -4.58 -25.32
C ASN A 108 3.62 -4.25 -26.83
N GLU A 109 2.89 -3.23 -27.25
CA GLU A 109 2.93 -2.75 -28.64
C GLU A 109 4.31 -2.19 -29.02
N ASN A 110 4.90 -1.36 -28.15
CA ASN A 110 6.25 -0.84 -28.34
C ASN A 110 7.26 -1.99 -28.37
N PHE A 111 7.14 -2.95 -27.45
CA PHE A 111 8.02 -4.11 -27.37
C PHE A 111 7.98 -4.97 -28.65
N LYS A 112 6.79 -5.25 -29.18
CA LYS A 112 6.64 -5.97 -30.46
C LYS A 112 7.36 -5.28 -31.61
N LYS A 113 7.24 -3.96 -31.72
CA LYS A 113 7.91 -3.15 -32.75
C LYS A 113 9.41 -3.17 -32.60
N LEU A 114 9.91 -2.82 -31.42
CA LEU A 114 11.34 -2.77 -31.14
C LEU A 114 12.02 -4.12 -31.28
N PHE A 115 11.36 -5.19 -30.87
CA PHE A 115 11.86 -6.55 -31.07
C PHE A 115 12.03 -6.86 -32.56
N ALA A 116 10.99 -6.59 -33.37
CA ALA A 116 11.05 -6.83 -34.80
C ALA A 116 12.16 -6.02 -35.51
N GLU A 117 12.39 -4.78 -35.09
CA GLU A 117 13.47 -3.94 -35.58
C GLU A 117 14.85 -4.46 -35.18
N LEU A 118 15.07 -4.74 -33.89
CA LEU A 118 16.32 -5.24 -33.35
C LEU A 118 16.71 -6.61 -33.93
N PHE A 119 15.75 -7.49 -34.19
CA PHE A 119 16.05 -8.81 -34.74
C PHE A 119 15.99 -8.88 -36.28
N GLY A 120 15.56 -7.77 -36.94
CA GLY A 120 15.31 -7.75 -38.37
C GLY A 120 14.18 -8.70 -38.79
N GLY A 121 13.16 -8.79 -37.93
CA GLY A 121 12.00 -9.66 -38.09
C GLY A 121 11.70 -10.47 -36.83
N GLY A 122 10.88 -11.50 -36.97
CA GLY A 122 10.42 -12.28 -35.83
C GLY A 122 9.21 -11.66 -35.12
N ALA A 123 8.87 -12.16 -33.96
CA ALA A 123 7.77 -11.68 -33.15
C ALA A 123 8.09 -11.84 -31.66
N ALA A 124 7.64 -10.93 -30.84
CA ALA A 124 7.69 -11.10 -29.39
C ALA A 124 6.44 -10.48 -28.77
N GLU A 125 6.08 -10.93 -27.58
CA GLU A 125 4.98 -10.38 -26.82
C GLU A 125 5.18 -10.58 -25.33
N LEU A 126 4.57 -9.69 -24.56
CA LEU A 126 4.48 -9.79 -23.12
C LEU A 126 3.18 -10.49 -22.74
N GLN A 127 3.23 -11.42 -21.79
CA GLN A 127 2.06 -12.14 -21.30
C GLN A 127 1.97 -11.99 -19.78
N LEU A 128 0.76 -11.72 -19.28
CA LEU A 128 0.46 -11.79 -17.86
C LEU A 128 0.12 -13.25 -17.53
N ILE A 129 0.79 -13.81 -16.53
CA ILE A 129 0.67 -15.22 -16.14
C ILE A 129 0.36 -15.35 -14.66
N GLU A 130 0.02 -16.57 -14.20
CA GLU A 130 -0.16 -16.99 -12.81
C GLU A 130 -1.42 -16.45 -12.13
N SER A 131 -2.02 -15.34 -12.54
CA SER A 131 -3.23 -14.78 -11.93
C SER A 131 -4.13 -14.13 -12.98
N GLU A 132 -5.45 -14.23 -12.76
CA GLU A 132 -6.43 -13.44 -13.52
C GLU A 132 -6.46 -11.97 -13.09
N ASP A 133 -6.00 -11.67 -11.86
CA ASP A 133 -5.86 -10.30 -11.39
C ASP A 133 -4.55 -9.70 -11.90
N PRO A 134 -4.59 -8.66 -12.74
CA PRO A 134 -3.39 -8.02 -13.29
C PRO A 134 -2.42 -7.48 -12.21
N LEU A 135 -2.93 -7.13 -11.03
CA LEU A 135 -2.10 -6.62 -9.92
C LEU A 135 -1.27 -7.72 -9.24
N GLU A 136 -1.68 -8.98 -9.40
CA GLU A 136 -1.02 -10.15 -8.81
C GLU A 136 -0.35 -11.03 -9.87
N ALA A 137 -0.55 -10.70 -11.17
CA ALA A 137 -0.02 -11.47 -12.27
C ALA A 137 1.49 -11.31 -12.42
N GLY A 138 2.17 -12.40 -12.74
CA GLY A 138 3.56 -12.40 -13.20
C GLY A 138 3.65 -11.90 -14.65
N LEU A 139 4.85 -11.45 -15.05
CA LEU A 139 5.16 -11.05 -16.42
C LEU A 139 6.06 -12.09 -17.09
N GLU A 140 5.61 -12.67 -18.21
CA GLU A 140 6.44 -13.54 -19.03
C GLU A 140 6.70 -12.91 -20.41
N ILE A 141 7.94 -13.13 -20.90
CA ILE A 141 8.37 -12.66 -22.21
C ILE A 141 8.40 -13.85 -23.15
N MET A 142 7.51 -13.83 -24.15
CA MET A 142 7.52 -14.79 -25.24
C MET A 142 8.20 -14.16 -26.46
N ALA A 143 9.26 -14.79 -26.95
CA ALA A 143 10.02 -14.29 -28.08
C ALA A 143 10.22 -15.37 -29.14
N LYS A 144 10.12 -14.96 -30.40
CA LYS A 144 10.34 -15.80 -31.59
C LYS A 144 11.31 -15.07 -32.51
N PRO A 145 12.62 -15.22 -32.34
CA PRO A 145 13.60 -14.72 -33.31
C PRO A 145 13.37 -15.29 -34.69
N PRO A 146 13.83 -14.62 -35.77
CA PRO A 146 13.71 -15.11 -37.12
C PRO A 146 14.26 -16.53 -37.29
N GLY A 147 13.45 -17.41 -37.92
CA GLY A 147 13.84 -18.81 -38.15
C GLY A 147 13.79 -19.74 -36.93
N LYS A 148 13.39 -19.26 -35.77
CA LYS A 148 13.27 -20.06 -34.54
C LYS A 148 11.82 -20.27 -34.11
N LYS A 149 11.59 -21.24 -33.23
CA LYS A 149 10.28 -21.44 -32.58
C LYS A 149 10.11 -20.43 -31.44
N PRO A 150 8.86 -20.09 -31.09
CA PRO A 150 8.59 -19.28 -29.91
C PRO A 150 9.18 -19.93 -28.64
N ALA A 151 9.82 -19.14 -27.79
CA ALA A 151 10.43 -19.58 -26.56
C ALA A 151 10.34 -18.48 -25.51
N THR A 152 10.43 -18.85 -24.24
CA THR A 152 10.58 -17.90 -23.14
C THR A 152 11.97 -17.29 -23.15
N LEU A 153 12.14 -16.13 -22.52
CA LEU A 153 13.42 -15.42 -22.49
C LEU A 153 14.58 -16.30 -22.05
N SER A 154 14.37 -17.17 -21.06
CA SER A 154 15.40 -18.07 -20.49
C SER A 154 15.94 -19.12 -21.49
N LEU A 155 15.22 -19.40 -22.55
CA LEU A 155 15.60 -20.39 -23.58
C LEU A 155 16.32 -19.78 -24.78
N LEU A 156 16.50 -18.47 -24.82
CA LEU A 156 17.23 -17.76 -25.87
C LEU A 156 18.76 -17.82 -25.60
N SER A 157 19.54 -17.58 -26.66
CA SER A 157 21.00 -17.40 -26.48
C SER A 157 21.32 -16.12 -25.75
N GLY A 158 22.50 -16.01 -25.12
CA GLY A 158 22.88 -14.84 -24.31
C GLY A 158 22.73 -13.50 -25.01
N GLY A 159 23.20 -13.39 -26.28
CA GLY A 159 23.01 -12.18 -27.08
C GLY A 159 21.54 -11.89 -27.43
N GLU A 160 20.75 -12.93 -27.73
CA GLU A 160 19.32 -12.77 -27.95
C GLU A 160 18.58 -12.35 -26.69
N GLN A 161 18.96 -12.90 -25.52
CA GLN A 161 18.41 -12.46 -24.23
C GLN A 161 18.69 -10.97 -24.00
N ALA A 162 19.95 -10.54 -24.22
CA ALA A 162 20.35 -9.15 -24.06
C ALA A 162 19.58 -8.20 -24.98
N LEU A 163 19.45 -8.52 -26.27
CA LEU A 163 18.65 -7.74 -27.22
C LEU A 163 17.16 -7.70 -26.85
N THR A 164 16.60 -8.83 -26.40
CA THR A 164 15.20 -8.91 -25.99
C THR A 164 14.97 -8.06 -24.73
N ALA A 165 15.90 -8.10 -23.77
CA ALA A 165 15.85 -7.25 -22.58
C ALA A 165 15.94 -5.76 -22.92
N LEU A 166 16.84 -5.40 -23.86
CA LEU A 166 16.96 -4.02 -24.38
C LEU A 166 15.65 -3.56 -25.06
N ALA A 167 15.04 -4.43 -25.89
CA ALA A 167 13.75 -4.14 -26.50
C ALA A 167 12.67 -3.82 -25.45
N LEU A 168 12.63 -4.59 -24.37
CA LEU A 168 11.67 -4.34 -23.27
C LEU A 168 11.97 -3.03 -22.53
N ILE A 169 13.23 -2.78 -22.16
CA ILE A 169 13.62 -1.57 -21.44
C ILE A 169 13.26 -0.33 -22.28
N PHE A 170 13.55 -0.35 -23.58
CA PHE A 170 13.20 0.75 -24.46
C PHE A 170 11.70 0.86 -24.72
N ALA A 171 10.95 -0.25 -24.74
CA ALA A 171 9.50 -0.22 -24.83
C ALA A 171 8.84 0.48 -23.64
N VAL A 172 9.35 0.21 -22.44
CA VAL A 172 8.92 0.92 -21.21
C VAL A 172 9.34 2.39 -21.28
N PHE A 173 10.58 2.67 -21.69
CA PHE A 173 11.11 4.04 -21.83
C PHE A 173 10.26 4.89 -22.80
N LEU A 174 9.85 4.35 -23.93
CA LEU A 174 9.03 5.05 -24.92
C LEU A 174 7.62 5.38 -24.43
N THR A 175 7.15 4.70 -23.40
CA THR A 175 5.83 5.00 -22.80
C THR A 175 5.86 6.36 -22.07
N ASN A 176 7.01 6.72 -21.49
CA ASN A 176 7.23 8.02 -20.84
C ASN A 176 8.71 8.42 -20.97
N PRO A 177 9.13 8.99 -22.12
CA PRO A 177 10.54 9.30 -22.39
C PRO A 177 11.09 10.35 -21.43
N ALA A 178 12.21 10.02 -20.79
CA ALA A 178 12.95 10.97 -19.97
C ALA A 178 13.82 11.87 -20.87
N PRO A 179 14.12 13.15 -20.47
CA PRO A 179 14.96 14.04 -21.25
C PRO A 179 16.42 13.57 -21.37
N ILE A 180 16.90 12.73 -20.45
CA ILE A 180 18.24 12.13 -20.46
C ILE A 180 18.11 10.65 -20.15
N CYS A 181 18.78 9.81 -20.95
CA CYS A 181 18.91 8.38 -20.72
C CYS A 181 20.39 8.01 -20.64
N VAL A 182 20.81 7.34 -19.56
CA VAL A 182 22.19 6.89 -19.36
C VAL A 182 22.23 5.37 -19.52
N LEU A 183 23.10 4.89 -20.41
CA LEU A 183 23.31 3.48 -20.72
C LEU A 183 24.75 3.13 -20.36
N ASP A 184 24.91 2.20 -19.42
CA ASP A 184 26.22 1.79 -18.92
C ASP A 184 26.57 0.38 -19.38
N GLU A 185 27.55 0.26 -20.30
CA GLU A 185 28.06 -1.00 -20.87
C GLU A 185 26.98 -1.98 -21.39
N VAL A 186 25.83 -1.45 -21.88
CA VAL A 186 24.72 -2.27 -22.37
C VAL A 186 25.03 -3.06 -23.64
N ASP A 187 26.06 -2.66 -24.36
CA ASP A 187 26.56 -3.31 -25.56
C ASP A 187 27.62 -4.42 -25.30
N ALA A 188 28.09 -4.55 -24.07
CA ALA A 188 29.11 -5.55 -23.71
C ALA A 188 28.72 -7.01 -24.01
N PRO A 189 27.47 -7.47 -23.80
CA PRO A 189 27.05 -8.85 -24.13
C PRO A 189 26.70 -9.06 -25.60
N LEU A 190 26.77 -8.03 -26.46
CA LEU A 190 26.39 -8.08 -27.86
C LEU A 190 27.59 -8.38 -28.74
N ASP A 191 27.35 -9.16 -29.80
CA ASP A 191 28.32 -9.30 -30.90
C ASP A 191 28.26 -8.06 -31.84
N ASP A 192 29.24 -7.92 -32.70
CA ASP A 192 29.38 -6.75 -33.56
C ASP A 192 28.13 -6.46 -34.39
N TYR A 193 27.47 -7.51 -34.90
CA TYR A 193 26.24 -7.38 -35.69
C TYR A 193 25.07 -6.86 -34.84
N ASN A 194 24.94 -7.33 -33.62
CA ASN A 194 23.91 -6.88 -32.71
C ASN A 194 24.20 -5.49 -32.15
N VAL A 195 25.48 -5.10 -31.98
CA VAL A 195 25.89 -3.74 -31.65
C VAL A 195 25.48 -2.75 -32.75
N GLU A 196 25.66 -3.10 -34.03
CA GLU A 196 25.17 -2.24 -35.14
C GLU A 196 23.65 -2.04 -35.10
N ARG A 197 22.89 -3.08 -34.82
CA ARG A 197 21.42 -3.00 -34.66
C ARG A 197 21.02 -2.13 -33.47
N PHE A 198 21.70 -2.29 -32.36
CA PHE A 198 21.51 -1.45 -31.19
C PHE A 198 21.77 0.03 -31.50
N CYS A 199 22.88 0.33 -32.21
CA CYS A 199 23.17 1.70 -32.61
C CYS A 199 22.11 2.28 -33.57
N ASN A 200 21.61 1.47 -34.52
CA ASN A 200 20.52 1.89 -35.42
C ASN A 200 19.25 2.24 -34.63
N LEU A 201 18.89 1.42 -33.66
CA LEU A 201 17.75 1.69 -32.76
C LEU A 201 17.94 3.01 -31.99
N LEU A 202 19.14 3.26 -31.44
CA LEU A 202 19.42 4.51 -30.73
C LEU A 202 19.28 5.73 -31.64
N ASP A 203 19.75 5.62 -32.89
CA ASP A 203 19.60 6.70 -33.89
C ASP A 203 18.10 6.98 -34.16
N GLU A 204 17.26 5.94 -34.26
CA GLU A 204 15.82 6.09 -34.45
C GLU A 204 15.13 6.69 -33.22
N MET A 205 15.49 6.23 -32.03
CA MET A 205 14.97 6.79 -30.77
C MET A 205 15.35 8.26 -30.61
N THR A 206 16.57 8.64 -30.98
CA THR A 206 17.02 10.03 -30.96
C THR A 206 16.24 10.93 -31.92
N ARG A 207 15.72 10.38 -33.03
CA ARG A 207 14.87 11.11 -33.98
C ARG A 207 13.41 11.18 -33.55
N SER A 208 12.93 10.15 -32.86
CA SER A 208 11.52 10.04 -32.43
C SER A 208 11.24 10.68 -31.07
N THR A 209 12.27 10.94 -30.27
CA THR A 209 12.15 11.53 -28.94
C THR A 209 13.13 12.69 -28.77
N ASP A 210 12.84 13.62 -27.85
CA ASP A 210 13.77 14.71 -27.48
C ASP A 210 14.82 14.26 -26.44
N THR A 211 15.02 12.95 -26.28
CA THR A 211 15.92 12.37 -25.29
C THR A 211 17.39 12.49 -25.74
N ARG A 212 18.25 12.86 -24.79
CA ARG A 212 19.71 12.79 -24.95
C ARG A 212 20.22 11.49 -24.35
N PHE A 213 20.87 10.66 -25.17
CA PHE A 213 21.49 9.42 -24.72
C PHE A 213 22.95 9.68 -24.33
N VAL A 214 23.32 9.22 -23.13
CA VAL A 214 24.69 9.19 -22.62
C VAL A 214 25.07 7.72 -22.49
N ILE A 215 26.07 7.29 -23.25
CA ILE A 215 26.47 5.88 -23.34
C ILE A 215 27.89 5.74 -22.80
N ILE A 216 28.07 4.88 -21.82
CA ILE A 216 29.36 4.46 -21.31
C ILE A 216 29.68 3.14 -22.01
N THR A 217 30.77 3.10 -22.79
CA THR A 217 31.14 1.92 -23.55
C THR A 217 32.65 1.88 -23.83
N HIS A 218 33.18 0.70 -24.03
CA HIS A 218 34.51 0.47 -24.57
C HIS A 218 34.45 -0.14 -25.98
N ASN A 219 33.26 -0.33 -26.56
CA ASN A 219 33.08 -0.90 -27.90
C ASN A 219 33.37 0.13 -28.98
N PRO A 220 34.32 -0.14 -29.91
CA PRO A 220 34.70 0.80 -30.95
C PRO A 220 33.57 1.09 -31.97
N ILE A 221 32.68 0.11 -32.22
CA ILE A 221 31.54 0.29 -33.14
C ILE A 221 30.56 1.31 -32.55
N THR A 222 30.21 1.14 -31.29
CA THR A 222 29.34 2.07 -30.57
C THR A 222 29.97 3.47 -30.54
N MET A 223 31.26 3.59 -30.19
CA MET A 223 31.96 4.86 -30.17
C MET A 223 31.92 5.56 -31.51
N ALA A 224 32.15 4.84 -32.62
CA ALA A 224 32.17 5.43 -33.96
C ALA A 224 30.80 5.98 -34.42
N ARG A 225 29.71 5.53 -33.84
CA ARG A 225 28.33 5.97 -34.16
C ARG A 225 27.87 7.18 -33.33
N MET A 226 28.60 7.56 -32.30
CA MET A 226 28.20 8.66 -31.42
C MET A 226 28.52 10.03 -32.03
N ASN A 227 27.69 11.02 -31.69
CA ASN A 227 27.88 12.40 -32.14
C ASN A 227 29.11 13.05 -31.47
N ARG A 228 29.32 12.75 -30.19
CA ARG A 228 30.40 13.31 -29.38
C ARG A 228 30.97 12.26 -28.44
N LEU A 229 32.27 12.20 -28.35
CA LEU A 229 32.99 11.33 -27.44
C LEU A 229 33.57 12.13 -26.28
N TYR A 230 33.48 11.54 -25.08
CA TYR A 230 34.17 12.02 -23.89
C TYR A 230 35.08 10.90 -23.39
N GLY A 231 36.36 11.16 -23.35
CA GLY A 231 37.34 10.23 -22.78
C GLY A 231 37.84 10.72 -21.44
N VAL A 232 38.04 9.79 -20.51
CA VAL A 232 38.69 10.08 -19.25
C VAL A 232 40.12 9.57 -19.34
N THR A 233 41.09 10.48 -19.23
CA THR A 233 42.50 10.14 -19.25
C THR A 233 43.16 10.52 -17.93
N MET A 234 44.33 9.96 -17.66
CA MET A 234 45.13 10.24 -16.48
C MET A 234 46.55 10.62 -16.94
N ALA A 235 46.76 11.91 -17.18
CA ALA A 235 48.09 12.45 -17.58
C ALA A 235 49.09 12.39 -16.42
N GLU A 236 48.60 12.60 -15.19
CA GLU A 236 49.38 12.51 -13.97
C GLU A 236 48.70 11.47 -13.03
N ARG A 237 49.48 10.69 -12.28
CA ARG A 237 48.95 9.70 -11.35
C ARG A 237 47.99 10.35 -10.34
N GLY A 238 46.72 9.86 -10.32
CA GLY A 238 45.67 10.36 -9.41
C GLY A 238 44.91 11.60 -9.91
N VAL A 239 45.24 12.14 -11.09
CA VAL A 239 44.52 13.29 -11.66
C VAL A 239 43.86 12.88 -12.97
N SER A 240 42.51 12.76 -12.94
CA SER A 240 41.72 12.46 -14.13
C SER A 240 41.44 13.71 -14.93
N GLN A 241 41.62 13.64 -16.25
CA GLN A 241 41.31 14.70 -17.20
C GLN A 241 40.20 14.24 -18.16
N LEU A 242 39.23 15.12 -18.41
CA LEU A 242 38.18 14.88 -19.39
C LEU A 242 38.65 15.46 -20.75
N VAL A 243 38.62 14.59 -21.76
CA VAL A 243 38.89 14.96 -23.16
C VAL A 243 37.62 14.78 -23.96
N SER A 244 37.24 15.74 -24.81
CA SER A 244 36.08 15.63 -25.69
C SER A 244 36.44 15.77 -27.15
N VAL A 245 35.81 14.96 -27.99
CA VAL A 245 35.95 15.00 -29.46
C VAL A 245 34.57 15.06 -30.09
N ASP A 246 34.35 16.07 -30.91
CA ASP A 246 33.16 16.17 -31.75
C ASP A 246 33.45 15.48 -33.10
N LEU A 247 32.92 14.25 -33.24
CA LEU A 247 33.15 13.44 -34.46
C LEU A 247 32.47 14.03 -35.68
N GLN A 248 31.26 14.57 -35.54
CA GLN A 248 30.54 15.18 -36.68
C GLN A 248 31.22 16.46 -37.17
N GLY A 249 31.71 17.28 -36.24
CA GLY A 249 32.50 18.45 -36.56
C GLY A 249 33.81 18.11 -37.29
N ALA A 250 34.48 17.03 -36.81
CA ALA A 250 35.73 16.56 -37.45
C ALA A 250 35.50 16.00 -38.88
N VAL A 251 34.43 15.28 -39.13
CA VAL A 251 34.06 14.75 -40.48
C VAL A 251 33.76 15.91 -41.42
N LYS A 252 32.93 16.89 -41.01
CA LYS A 252 32.62 18.06 -41.82
C LYS A 252 33.86 18.88 -42.20
N LEU A 253 34.80 19.02 -41.27
CA LEU A 253 36.10 19.73 -41.55
C LEU A 253 36.95 18.97 -42.59
N ARG A 254 36.91 17.62 -42.54
CA ARG A 254 37.66 16.80 -43.53
C ARG A 254 37.01 16.85 -44.92
N GLU A 255 35.68 16.92 -45.01
CA GLU A 255 34.95 17.00 -46.28
C GLU A 255 35.04 18.42 -46.93
N ALA A 256 35.32 19.43 -46.11
CA ALA A 256 35.46 20.81 -46.55
C ALA A 256 36.94 21.20 -46.95
N SER A 257 37.89 20.28 -46.71
CA SER A 257 39.32 20.44 -47.07
C SER A 257 39.69 19.65 -48.28
#